data_046b17f727224e421e008cd735d990ce
#
_entry.id   046b17f727224e421e008cd735d990ce
#
_cell.length_a   1.000
_cell.length_b   1.000
_cell.length_c   1.000
_cell.angle_alpha   90.00
_cell.angle_beta   90.00
_cell.angle_gamma   90.00
#
_symmetry.space_group_name_H-M   'P 1'
#
loop_
_entity.id
_entity.type
_entity.pdbx_description
1 polymer ?
#
loop_
_entity_poly.entity_id
_entity_poly.type
_entity_poly.pdbx_seq_one_letter_code
_entity_poly.pdbx_strand_id
1 'polypeptide(L)'
;MGLPFKVTPAVLVPRPDTEILVQAVMDRLKAASSGGDESLRAADIGTGSGAIALSLLHYLPTLQMVSVDISAAALAVARENAAALELTERIAFCEGNLLAPLAGHMFQAIVSNPPYIPVDDIAGLAPEVRDYEPRTALAGGPQGMDFYEQLVAGAAVFLAPGGFLALEAGIRQAGAIGALAAKDPAWGRQEIIKDYAGIDRVVVLWKK
;
A
#
# COMPACT_ATOMS: atom_id res chain seq x y z
N MET A 1 -1.45 -14.98 4.33
CA MET A 1 -2.33 -15.25 3.17
C MET A 1 -1.85 -16.46 2.34
N GLY A 2 -0.71 -17.04 2.62
CA GLY A 2 -0.28 -18.34 2.07
C GLY A 2 0.19 -18.35 0.61
N LEU A 3 0.32 -17.19 -0.04
CA LEU A 3 0.87 -17.11 -1.40
C LEU A 3 2.40 -17.10 -1.38
N PRO A 4 3.08 -17.82 -2.30
CA PRO A 4 4.53 -17.76 -2.41
C PRO A 4 4.96 -16.48 -3.12
N PHE A 5 5.94 -15.78 -2.57
CA PHE A 5 6.56 -14.61 -3.20
C PHE A 5 8.06 -14.78 -3.31
N LYS A 6 8.60 -14.54 -4.50
CA LYS A 6 10.02 -14.32 -4.69
C LYS A 6 10.42 -12.99 -4.04
N VAL A 7 11.50 -13.00 -3.29
CA VAL A 7 12.13 -11.80 -2.73
C VAL A 7 13.61 -11.78 -3.09
N THR A 8 14.15 -10.58 -3.22
CA THR A 8 15.56 -10.31 -3.48
C THR A 8 16.00 -9.10 -2.65
N PRO A 9 17.28 -8.76 -2.57
CA PRO A 9 17.72 -7.54 -1.91
C PRO A 9 17.15 -6.23 -2.49
N ALA A 10 16.39 -6.29 -3.59
CA ALA A 10 15.73 -5.14 -4.19
C ALA A 10 14.38 -4.80 -3.56
N VAL A 11 13.83 -5.65 -2.70
CA VAL A 11 12.49 -5.50 -2.11
C VAL A 11 12.46 -5.79 -0.62
N LEU A 12 11.50 -5.18 0.08
CA LEU A 12 11.16 -5.55 1.45
C LEU A 12 10.65 -7.00 1.48
N VAL A 13 11.08 -7.80 2.45
CA VAL A 13 10.47 -9.11 2.71
C VAL A 13 9.05 -8.88 3.25
N PRO A 14 7.99 -9.45 2.63
CA PRO A 14 6.63 -9.27 3.10
C PRO A 14 6.46 -9.64 4.57
N ARG A 15 5.83 -8.75 5.36
CA ARG A 15 5.62 -8.94 6.79
C ARG A 15 4.22 -9.52 7.06
N PRO A 16 4.06 -10.36 8.10
CA PRO A 16 2.75 -10.87 8.49
C PRO A 16 1.73 -9.77 8.78
N ASP A 17 2.16 -8.65 9.36
CA ASP A 17 1.29 -7.52 9.70
C ASP A 17 0.64 -6.88 8.46
N THR A 18 1.29 -6.94 7.30
CA THR A 18 0.76 -6.44 6.02
C THR A 18 -0.50 -7.23 5.58
N GLU A 19 -0.69 -8.46 6.06
CA GLU A 19 -1.94 -9.21 5.81
C GLU A 19 -3.18 -8.49 6.37
N ILE A 20 -3.02 -7.73 7.46
CA ILE A 20 -4.10 -6.91 8.03
C ILE A 20 -4.53 -5.82 7.03
N LEU A 21 -3.56 -5.17 6.39
CA LEU A 21 -3.84 -4.18 5.35
C LEU A 21 -4.58 -4.82 4.16
N VAL A 22 -4.08 -5.94 3.65
CA VAL A 22 -4.72 -6.66 2.52
C VAL A 22 -6.15 -7.06 2.88
N GLN A 23 -6.38 -7.64 4.06
CA GLN A 23 -7.72 -8.03 4.53
C GLN A 23 -8.64 -6.83 4.62
N ALA A 24 -8.17 -5.73 5.21
CA ALA A 24 -8.96 -4.50 5.36
C ALA A 24 -9.40 -3.93 4.01
N VAL A 25 -8.51 -3.92 3.01
CA VAL A 25 -8.81 -3.46 1.64
C VAL A 25 -9.79 -4.40 0.95
N MET A 26 -9.54 -5.72 1.04
CA MET A 26 -10.35 -6.74 0.42
C MET A 26 -11.81 -6.70 0.90
N ASP A 27 -12.05 -6.59 2.21
CA ASP A 27 -13.39 -6.54 2.78
C ASP A 27 -14.17 -5.31 2.30
N ARG A 28 -13.51 -4.17 2.16
CA ARG A 28 -14.12 -2.92 1.69
C ARG A 28 -14.42 -2.94 0.20
N LEU A 29 -13.52 -3.48 -0.61
CA LEU A 29 -13.75 -3.66 -2.04
C LEU A 29 -14.89 -4.65 -2.30
N LYS A 30 -14.98 -5.76 -1.55
CA LYS A 30 -16.12 -6.69 -1.62
C LYS A 30 -17.44 -6.01 -1.26
N ALA A 31 -17.44 -5.19 -0.22
CA ALA A 31 -18.64 -4.45 0.18
C ALA A 31 -19.06 -3.42 -0.89
N ALA A 32 -18.11 -2.79 -1.57
CA ALA A 32 -18.38 -1.84 -2.65
C ALA A 32 -18.92 -2.51 -3.93
N SER A 33 -18.53 -3.76 -4.21
CA SER A 33 -18.97 -4.52 -5.40
C SER A 33 -20.36 -5.16 -5.28
N SER A 34 -21.03 -5.02 -4.13
CA SER A 34 -22.36 -5.66 -3.89
C SER A 34 -23.49 -5.14 -4.79
N GLY A 35 -23.24 -4.22 -5.71
CA GLY A 35 -24.24 -3.54 -6.56
C GLY A 35 -24.20 -3.85 -8.05
N GLY A 36 -23.29 -4.66 -8.56
CA GLY A 36 -23.20 -4.95 -10.00
C GLY A 36 -21.82 -5.43 -10.47
N ASP A 37 -21.78 -5.77 -11.74
CA ASP A 37 -20.62 -6.33 -12.48
C ASP A 37 -19.53 -5.25 -12.79
N GLU A 38 -19.39 -4.22 -11.96
CA GLU A 38 -18.40 -3.17 -12.19
C GLU A 38 -17.00 -3.68 -11.85
N SER A 39 -16.10 -3.62 -12.82
CA SER A 39 -14.70 -3.94 -12.60
C SER A 39 -14.09 -2.93 -11.63
N LEU A 40 -13.70 -3.40 -10.45
CA LEU A 40 -13.03 -2.59 -9.45
C LEU A 40 -11.60 -2.27 -9.89
N ARG A 41 -11.14 -1.06 -9.61
CA ARG A 41 -9.77 -0.63 -9.88
C ARG A 41 -9.11 -0.16 -8.59
N ALA A 42 -7.90 -0.64 -8.33
CA ALA A 42 -7.12 -0.16 -7.20
C ALA A 42 -5.67 0.12 -7.61
N ALA A 43 -4.97 0.90 -6.80
CA ALA A 43 -3.56 1.17 -6.99
C ALA A 43 -2.77 0.78 -5.73
N ASP A 44 -1.59 0.17 -5.92
CA ASP A 44 -0.63 -0.16 -4.86
C ASP A 44 0.62 0.71 -5.02
N ILE A 45 0.90 1.55 -4.03
CA ILE A 45 1.98 2.53 -4.07
C ILE A 45 3.15 2.05 -3.22
N GLY A 46 4.34 1.95 -3.83
CA GLY A 46 5.50 1.30 -3.22
C GLY A 46 5.32 -0.22 -3.21
N THR A 47 4.99 -0.79 -4.37
CA THR A 47 4.54 -2.19 -4.46
C THR A 47 5.58 -3.22 -4.03
N GLY A 48 6.88 -2.89 -4.10
CA GLY A 48 7.96 -3.78 -3.70
C GLY A 48 7.92 -5.12 -4.45
N SER A 49 7.73 -6.21 -3.73
CA SER A 49 7.59 -7.56 -4.30
C SER A 49 6.23 -7.82 -4.98
N GLY A 50 5.29 -6.86 -4.92
CA GLY A 50 3.92 -7.03 -5.38
C GLY A 50 3.00 -7.71 -4.36
N ALA A 51 3.45 -7.94 -3.13
CA ALA A 51 2.74 -8.78 -2.15
C ALA A 51 1.31 -8.30 -1.87
N ILE A 52 1.08 -6.99 -1.74
CA ILE A 52 -0.25 -6.42 -1.52
C ILE A 52 -1.12 -6.57 -2.77
N ALA A 53 -0.65 -6.04 -3.90
CA ALA A 53 -1.41 -6.04 -5.14
C ALA A 53 -1.79 -7.44 -5.61
N LEU A 54 -0.83 -8.37 -5.60
CA LEU A 54 -1.04 -9.74 -6.08
C LEU A 54 -1.92 -10.54 -5.12
N SER A 55 -1.83 -10.29 -3.81
CA SER A 55 -2.77 -10.89 -2.87
C SER A 55 -4.21 -10.40 -3.11
N LEU A 56 -4.41 -9.11 -3.32
CA LEU A 56 -5.73 -8.55 -3.66
C LEU A 56 -6.28 -9.15 -4.95
N LEU A 57 -5.46 -9.23 -6.01
CA LEU A 57 -5.86 -9.82 -7.29
C LEU A 57 -6.21 -11.30 -7.20
N HIS A 58 -5.49 -12.06 -6.36
CA HIS A 58 -5.74 -13.48 -6.16
C HIS A 58 -7.13 -13.72 -5.55
N TYR A 59 -7.51 -12.93 -4.55
CA TYR A 59 -8.77 -13.11 -3.82
C TYR A 59 -9.95 -12.30 -4.38
N LEU A 60 -9.70 -11.38 -5.33
CA LEU A 60 -10.71 -10.55 -5.99
C LEU A 60 -10.60 -10.71 -7.52
N PRO A 61 -11.31 -11.68 -8.12
CA PRO A 61 -11.15 -12.02 -9.55
C PRO A 61 -11.49 -10.88 -10.53
N THR A 62 -12.38 -9.96 -10.16
CA THR A 62 -12.81 -8.83 -11.01
C THR A 62 -11.95 -7.57 -10.82
N LEU A 63 -11.00 -7.58 -9.87
CA LEU A 63 -10.14 -6.44 -9.58
C LEU A 63 -9.09 -6.25 -10.68
N GLN A 64 -8.85 -4.98 -11.05
CA GLN A 64 -7.72 -4.52 -11.87
C GLN A 64 -6.80 -3.66 -11.00
N MET A 65 -5.49 -3.83 -11.13
CA MET A 65 -4.51 -3.12 -10.31
C MET A 65 -3.54 -2.29 -11.15
N VAL A 66 -3.16 -1.14 -10.60
CA VAL A 66 -1.96 -0.40 -11.01
C VAL A 66 -0.97 -0.44 -9.84
N SER A 67 0.22 -0.98 -10.08
CA SER A 67 1.28 -1.07 -9.07
C SER A 67 2.41 -0.13 -9.43
N VAL A 68 2.73 0.75 -8.49
CA VAL A 68 3.73 1.80 -8.66
C VAL A 68 4.91 1.54 -7.73
N ASP A 69 6.11 1.66 -8.25
CA ASP A 69 7.33 1.70 -7.45
C ASP A 69 8.36 2.63 -8.11
N ILE A 70 9.20 3.27 -7.31
CA ILE A 70 10.29 4.09 -7.81
C ILE A 70 11.47 3.25 -8.30
N SER A 71 11.55 1.99 -7.86
CA SER A 71 12.61 1.04 -8.16
C SER A 71 12.24 0.11 -9.32
N ALA A 72 12.89 0.28 -10.46
CA ALA A 72 12.76 -0.65 -11.58
C ALA A 72 13.11 -2.10 -11.18
N ALA A 73 14.07 -2.27 -10.25
CA ALA A 73 14.45 -3.59 -9.73
C ALA A 73 13.33 -4.22 -8.88
N ALA A 74 12.62 -3.44 -8.08
CA ALA A 74 11.45 -3.91 -7.34
C ALA A 74 10.32 -4.31 -8.30
N LEU A 75 10.05 -3.50 -9.31
CA LEU A 75 9.06 -3.83 -10.34
C LEU A 75 9.41 -5.09 -11.13
N ALA A 76 10.69 -5.37 -11.35
CA ALA A 76 11.12 -6.62 -11.98
C ALA A 76 10.72 -7.85 -11.12
N VAL A 77 10.97 -7.79 -9.81
CA VAL A 77 10.56 -8.82 -8.86
C VAL A 77 9.03 -8.97 -8.83
N ALA A 78 8.29 -7.85 -8.78
CA ALA A 78 6.82 -7.88 -8.77
C ALA A 78 6.24 -8.50 -10.05
N ARG A 79 6.84 -8.22 -11.23
CA ARG A 79 6.43 -8.86 -12.50
C ARG A 79 6.67 -10.36 -12.51
N GLU A 80 7.81 -10.82 -11.98
CA GLU A 80 8.10 -12.25 -11.86
C GLU A 80 7.08 -12.94 -10.94
N ASN A 81 6.73 -12.32 -9.81
CA ASN A 81 5.70 -12.82 -8.91
C ASN A 81 4.32 -12.83 -9.56
N ALA A 82 3.97 -11.80 -10.34
CA ALA A 82 2.70 -11.77 -11.09
C ALA A 82 2.61 -12.88 -12.11
N ALA A 83 3.70 -13.16 -12.82
CA ALA A 83 3.77 -14.25 -13.79
C ALA A 83 3.64 -15.63 -13.11
N ALA A 84 4.34 -15.84 -11.98
CA ALA A 84 4.28 -17.08 -11.21
C ALA A 84 2.87 -17.37 -10.63
N LEU A 85 2.10 -16.32 -10.34
CA LEU A 85 0.72 -16.40 -9.83
C LEU A 85 -0.35 -16.32 -10.94
N GLU A 86 0.05 -16.22 -12.22
CA GLU A 86 -0.84 -16.08 -13.39
C GLU A 86 -1.77 -14.86 -13.33
N LEU A 87 -1.25 -13.71 -12.82
CA LEU A 87 -2.02 -12.50 -12.59
C LEU A 87 -1.65 -11.33 -13.53
N THR A 88 -0.79 -11.55 -14.51
CA THR A 88 -0.21 -10.51 -15.38
C THR A 88 -1.24 -9.70 -16.17
N GLU A 89 -2.36 -10.32 -16.56
CA GLU A 89 -3.41 -9.68 -17.37
C GLU A 89 -4.26 -8.66 -16.59
N ARG A 90 -4.14 -8.66 -15.24
CA ARG A 90 -4.96 -7.83 -14.38
C ARG A 90 -4.17 -6.77 -13.61
N ILE A 91 -2.87 -6.62 -13.92
CA ILE A 91 -1.98 -5.68 -13.24
C ILE A 91 -1.12 -4.91 -14.24
N ALA A 92 -1.07 -3.58 -14.06
CA ALA A 92 -0.13 -2.73 -14.76
C ALA A 92 0.96 -2.26 -13.79
N PHE A 93 2.23 -2.34 -14.20
CA PHE A 93 3.37 -1.90 -13.41
C PHE A 93 3.94 -0.60 -13.96
N CYS A 94 3.98 0.44 -13.14
CA CYS A 94 4.44 1.78 -13.50
C CYS A 94 5.65 2.17 -12.64
N GLU A 95 6.75 2.52 -13.28
CA GLU A 95 7.89 3.13 -12.59
C GLU A 95 7.60 4.61 -12.35
N GLY A 96 7.79 5.07 -11.10
CA GLY A 96 7.61 6.47 -10.77
C GLY A 96 7.49 6.75 -9.28
N ASN A 97 7.47 8.04 -8.97
CA ASN A 97 7.41 8.50 -7.58
C ASN A 97 5.96 8.62 -7.10
N LEU A 98 5.59 7.81 -6.12
CA LEU A 98 4.30 7.83 -5.42
C LEU A 98 3.11 7.87 -6.40
N LEU A 99 2.30 8.93 -6.34
CA LEU A 99 1.05 9.07 -7.06
C LEU A 99 1.22 9.60 -8.51
N ALA A 100 2.41 10.05 -8.90
CA ALA A 100 2.63 10.68 -10.19
C ALA A 100 2.20 9.81 -11.41
N PRO A 101 2.45 8.48 -11.42
CA PRO A 101 2.02 7.62 -12.53
C PRO A 101 0.51 7.40 -12.63
N LEU A 102 -0.27 7.83 -11.63
CA LEU A 102 -1.73 7.61 -11.60
C LEU A 102 -2.52 8.65 -12.42
N ALA A 103 -1.85 9.61 -13.05
CA ALA A 103 -2.50 10.68 -13.81
C ALA A 103 -3.48 10.15 -14.86
N GLY A 104 -4.71 10.69 -14.86
CA GLY A 104 -5.77 10.27 -15.79
C GLY A 104 -6.54 9.01 -15.35
N HIS A 105 -6.25 8.46 -14.21
CA HIS A 105 -6.94 7.28 -13.67
C HIS A 105 -7.72 7.60 -12.39
N MET A 106 -8.78 6.82 -12.17
CA MET A 106 -9.59 6.87 -10.95
C MET A 106 -9.69 5.46 -10.35
N PHE A 107 -9.65 5.37 -9.01
CA PHE A 107 -9.60 4.13 -8.27
C PHE A 107 -10.66 4.09 -7.17
N GLN A 108 -11.16 2.90 -6.84
CA GLN A 108 -11.97 2.65 -5.64
C GLN A 108 -11.10 2.55 -4.39
N ALA A 109 -9.84 2.10 -4.55
CA ALA A 109 -8.89 2.04 -3.45
C ALA A 109 -7.49 2.43 -3.91
N ILE A 110 -6.77 3.15 -3.05
CA ILE A 110 -5.32 3.30 -3.14
C ILE A 110 -4.77 2.68 -1.86
N VAL A 111 -3.77 1.80 -1.99
CA VAL A 111 -3.16 1.09 -0.87
C VAL A 111 -1.66 1.33 -0.86
N SER A 112 -1.07 1.41 0.31
CA SER A 112 0.39 1.50 0.46
C SER A 112 0.85 0.96 1.81
N ASN A 113 1.99 0.27 1.78
CA ASN A 113 2.86 0.09 2.92
C ASN A 113 4.13 0.93 2.66
N PRO A 114 4.11 2.23 2.94
CA PRO A 114 5.23 3.10 2.61
C PRO A 114 6.38 2.93 3.61
N PRO A 115 7.61 3.35 3.27
CA PRO A 115 8.69 3.44 4.23
C PRO A 115 8.31 4.39 5.38
N TYR A 116 8.47 3.91 6.62
CA TYR A 116 8.00 4.65 7.80
C TYR A 116 9.01 4.73 8.95
N ILE A 117 10.21 4.18 8.77
CA ILE A 117 11.23 4.18 9.84
C ILE A 117 11.96 5.53 9.82
N PRO A 118 12.03 6.25 10.95
CA PRO A 118 12.90 7.42 11.06
C PRO A 118 14.34 7.08 10.66
N VAL A 119 14.97 7.97 9.89
CA VAL A 119 16.30 7.70 9.31
C VAL A 119 17.33 7.34 10.39
N ASP A 120 17.26 8.00 11.54
CA ASP A 120 18.20 7.78 12.65
C ASP A 120 17.98 6.43 13.36
N ASP A 121 16.78 5.85 13.27
CA ASP A 121 16.45 4.57 13.89
C ASP A 121 16.91 3.37 13.06
N ILE A 122 17.24 3.56 11.78
CA ILE A 122 17.63 2.49 10.86
C ILE A 122 18.88 1.75 11.36
N ALA A 123 19.83 2.47 11.95
CA ALA A 123 21.05 1.89 12.49
C ALA A 123 20.79 0.90 13.64
N GLY A 124 19.67 1.04 14.34
CA GLY A 124 19.24 0.18 15.44
C GLY A 124 18.44 -1.05 15.03
N LEU A 125 18.12 -1.21 13.74
CA LEU A 125 17.37 -2.37 13.25
C LEU A 125 18.17 -3.67 13.35
N ALA A 126 17.46 -4.79 13.39
CA ALA A 126 18.06 -6.12 13.31
C ALA A 126 18.94 -6.23 12.05
N PRO A 127 20.12 -6.88 12.13
CA PRO A 127 21.07 -6.94 11.02
C PRO A 127 20.46 -7.47 9.71
N GLU A 128 19.57 -8.47 9.79
CA GLU A 128 18.89 -9.06 8.65
C GLU A 128 17.98 -8.06 7.90
N VAL A 129 17.48 -7.04 8.57
CA VAL A 129 16.69 -5.95 7.96
C VAL A 129 17.63 -4.84 7.48
N ARG A 130 18.48 -4.34 8.39
CA ARG A 130 19.35 -3.19 8.13
C ARG A 130 20.33 -3.41 6.97
N ASP A 131 20.90 -4.61 6.87
CA ASP A 131 22.03 -4.90 5.97
C ASP A 131 21.59 -5.58 4.66
N TYR A 132 20.38 -6.15 4.62
CA TYR A 132 19.91 -6.94 3.46
C TYR A 132 18.67 -6.39 2.78
N GLU A 133 17.88 -5.52 3.42
CA GLU A 133 16.72 -4.91 2.79
C GLU A 133 17.04 -3.50 2.25
N PRO A 134 16.41 -3.06 1.15
CA PRO A 134 16.79 -1.81 0.54
C PRO A 134 16.43 -0.63 1.45
N ARG A 135 17.36 0.28 1.68
CA ARG A 135 17.15 1.45 2.52
C ARG A 135 15.96 2.31 2.07
N THR A 136 15.70 2.35 0.76
CA THR A 136 14.54 3.04 0.18
C THR A 136 13.20 2.45 0.59
N ALA A 137 13.15 1.19 1.01
CA ALA A 137 11.94 0.56 1.54
C ALA A 137 11.78 0.74 3.06
N LEU A 138 12.80 1.29 3.76
CA LEU A 138 12.80 1.45 5.21
C LEU A 138 12.66 2.92 5.63
N ALA A 139 13.40 3.83 4.97
CA ALA A 139 13.58 5.20 5.41
C ALA A 139 12.36 6.07 5.08
N GLY A 140 11.59 6.43 6.10
CA GLY A 140 10.40 7.30 6.01
C GLY A 140 10.67 8.79 6.24
N GLY A 141 11.92 9.24 6.16
CA GLY A 141 12.32 10.60 6.47
C GLY A 141 12.71 10.80 7.95
N PRO A 142 12.94 12.04 8.40
CA PRO A 142 13.43 12.34 9.75
C PRO A 142 12.53 11.81 10.87
N GLN A 143 11.21 11.84 10.67
CA GLN A 143 10.22 11.37 11.64
C GLN A 143 9.44 10.14 11.15
N GLY A 144 9.81 9.57 10.00
CA GLY A 144 9.08 8.44 9.41
C GLY A 144 7.72 8.81 8.83
N MET A 145 7.45 10.11 8.58
CA MET A 145 6.14 10.60 8.17
C MET A 145 6.07 11.13 6.73
N ASP A 146 7.21 11.29 6.06
CA ASP A 146 7.32 12.00 4.78
C ASP A 146 6.40 11.43 3.69
N PHE A 147 6.28 10.11 3.61
CA PHE A 147 5.41 9.44 2.63
C PHE A 147 3.93 9.54 3.00
N TYR A 148 3.59 9.46 4.28
CA TYR A 148 2.21 9.63 4.73
C TYR A 148 1.69 11.03 4.41
N GLU A 149 2.50 12.06 4.63
CA GLU A 149 2.14 13.44 4.31
C GLU A 149 1.82 13.60 2.82
N GLN A 150 2.68 13.06 1.94
CA GLN A 150 2.47 13.12 0.50
C GLN A 150 1.27 12.30 0.04
N LEU A 151 1.09 11.09 0.56
CA LEU A 151 -0.03 10.22 0.20
C LEU A 151 -1.37 10.80 0.66
N VAL A 152 -1.46 11.30 1.89
CA VAL A 152 -2.68 11.91 2.42
C VAL A 152 -3.03 13.18 1.65
N ALA A 153 -2.05 14.05 1.35
CA ALA A 153 -2.29 15.28 0.61
C ALA A 153 -2.67 15.05 -0.86
N GLY A 154 -2.21 13.95 -1.48
CA GLY A 154 -2.34 13.76 -2.93
C GLY A 154 -3.34 12.70 -3.38
N ALA A 155 -3.66 11.69 -2.57
CA ALA A 155 -4.40 10.52 -3.04
C ALA A 155 -5.88 10.82 -3.39
N ALA A 156 -6.51 11.77 -2.73
CA ALA A 156 -7.94 12.03 -2.90
C ALA A 156 -8.34 12.38 -4.34
N VAL A 157 -7.45 13.02 -5.12
CA VAL A 157 -7.75 13.38 -6.51
C VAL A 157 -7.83 12.17 -7.45
N PHE A 158 -7.22 11.05 -7.07
CA PHE A 158 -7.22 9.81 -7.84
C PHE A 158 -8.28 8.80 -7.34
N LEU A 159 -9.03 9.13 -6.30
CA LEU A 159 -10.07 8.27 -5.76
C LEU A 159 -11.43 8.64 -6.32
N ALA A 160 -12.22 7.64 -6.68
CA ALA A 160 -13.64 7.80 -6.99
C ALA A 160 -14.41 8.34 -5.76
N PRO A 161 -15.58 8.95 -5.92
CA PRO A 161 -16.45 9.30 -4.79
C PRO A 161 -16.70 8.07 -3.91
N GLY A 162 -16.52 8.21 -2.59
CA GLY A 162 -16.61 7.09 -1.65
C GLY A 162 -15.45 6.09 -1.69
N GLY A 163 -14.47 6.29 -2.56
CA GLY A 163 -13.22 5.53 -2.57
C GLY A 163 -12.36 5.83 -1.35
N PHE A 164 -11.30 5.03 -1.13
CA PHE A 164 -10.52 5.14 0.09
C PHE A 164 -9.00 4.95 -0.14
N LEU A 165 -8.23 5.57 0.74
CA LEU A 165 -6.80 5.35 0.91
C LEU A 165 -6.59 4.44 2.13
N ALA A 166 -5.86 3.35 1.98
CA ALA A 166 -5.49 2.44 3.07
C ALA A 166 -3.97 2.39 3.23
N LEU A 167 -3.48 2.67 4.43
CA LEU A 167 -2.06 2.78 4.74
C LEU A 167 -1.67 1.83 5.87
N GLU A 168 -0.61 1.04 5.68
CA GLU A 168 0.05 0.42 6.83
C GLU A 168 0.76 1.50 7.64
N ALA A 169 0.63 1.44 8.95
CA ALA A 169 1.22 2.41 9.87
C ALA A 169 2.30 1.76 10.73
N GLY A 170 3.41 2.45 10.88
CA GLY A 170 4.40 2.13 11.90
C GLY A 170 3.83 2.33 13.31
N ILE A 171 4.51 1.75 14.31
CA ILE A 171 4.10 1.85 15.72
C ILE A 171 3.97 3.32 16.12
N ARG A 172 2.81 3.71 16.69
CA ARG A 172 2.44 5.06 17.15
C ARG A 172 2.22 6.11 16.05
N GLN A 173 2.23 5.74 14.75
CA GLN A 173 2.04 6.70 13.66
C GLN A 173 0.57 6.85 13.23
N ALA A 174 -0.30 5.87 13.49
CA ALA A 174 -1.69 5.87 13.03
C ALA A 174 -2.47 7.13 13.44
N GLY A 175 -2.31 7.59 14.69
CA GLY A 175 -2.94 8.83 15.17
C GLY A 175 -2.46 10.09 14.44
N ALA A 176 -1.16 10.16 14.10
CA ALA A 176 -0.59 11.26 13.34
C ALA A 176 -1.11 11.29 11.89
N ILE A 177 -1.24 10.11 11.25
CA ILE A 177 -1.83 9.99 9.91
C ILE A 177 -3.29 10.47 9.92
N GLY A 178 -4.08 10.06 10.92
CA GLY A 178 -5.45 10.54 11.10
C GLY A 178 -5.54 12.05 11.32
N ALA A 179 -4.60 12.63 12.05
CA ALA A 179 -4.52 14.08 12.28
C ALA A 179 -4.14 14.85 10.99
N LEU A 180 -3.34 14.28 10.09
CA LEU A 180 -3.08 14.85 8.77
C LEU A 180 -4.38 14.88 7.94
N ALA A 181 -5.11 13.77 7.88
CA ALA A 181 -6.36 13.66 7.13
C ALA A 181 -7.44 14.63 7.66
N ALA A 182 -7.52 14.83 8.98
CA ALA A 182 -8.49 15.75 9.59
C ALA A 182 -8.32 17.22 9.18
N LYS A 183 -7.13 17.59 8.69
CA LYS A 183 -6.83 18.96 8.20
C LYS A 183 -7.21 19.17 6.74
N ASP A 184 -7.45 18.11 5.99
CA ASP A 184 -7.76 18.17 4.57
C ASP A 184 -9.26 17.88 4.35
N PRO A 185 -10.03 18.86 3.81
CA PRO A 185 -11.47 18.74 3.59
C PRO A 185 -11.86 17.63 2.59
N ALA A 186 -10.92 17.11 1.80
CA ALA A 186 -11.17 16.00 0.87
C ALA A 186 -11.50 14.69 1.59
N TRP A 187 -11.02 14.53 2.83
CA TRP A 187 -11.26 13.34 3.63
C TRP A 187 -12.51 13.47 4.51
N GLY A 188 -13.25 12.39 4.60
CA GLY A 188 -14.44 12.26 5.44
C GLY A 188 -14.20 11.35 6.64
N ARG A 189 -14.80 10.15 6.60
CA ARG A 189 -14.61 9.10 7.62
C ARG A 189 -13.17 8.62 7.64
N GLN A 190 -12.69 8.28 8.83
CA GLN A 190 -11.43 7.56 9.05
C GLN A 190 -11.65 6.36 9.98
N GLU A 191 -10.81 5.35 9.84
CA GLU A 191 -10.83 4.15 10.68
C GLU A 191 -9.39 3.68 10.92
N ILE A 192 -9.12 3.24 12.17
CA ILE A 192 -7.85 2.64 12.55
C ILE A 192 -8.11 1.18 12.91
N ILE A 193 -7.34 0.27 12.31
CA ILE A 193 -7.45 -1.17 12.53
C ILE A 193 -6.20 -1.65 13.23
N LYS A 194 -6.39 -2.46 14.25
CA LYS A 194 -5.31 -3.06 15.03
C LYS A 194 -4.85 -4.38 14.42
N ASP A 195 -3.57 -4.68 14.60
CA ASP A 195 -3.04 -6.01 14.36
C ASP A 195 -3.42 -6.98 15.49
N TYR A 196 -3.01 -8.25 15.34
CA TYR A 196 -3.30 -9.30 16.33
C TYR A 196 -2.63 -9.08 17.68
N ALA A 197 -1.61 -8.22 17.76
CA ALA A 197 -0.97 -7.79 19.01
C ALA A 197 -1.66 -6.58 19.66
N GLY A 198 -2.72 -6.04 19.03
CA GLY A 198 -3.46 -4.88 19.51
C GLY A 198 -2.80 -3.54 19.18
N ILE A 199 -1.81 -3.53 18.30
CA ILE A 199 -1.10 -2.33 17.83
C ILE A 199 -1.89 -1.74 16.65
N ASP A 200 -2.08 -0.42 16.64
CA ASP A 200 -2.67 0.30 15.51
C ASP A 200 -1.80 0.12 14.26
N ARG A 201 -2.33 -0.59 13.26
CA ARG A 201 -1.54 -1.06 12.11
C ARG A 201 -2.02 -0.54 10.77
N VAL A 202 -3.31 -0.31 10.59
CA VAL A 202 -3.85 0.17 9.32
C VAL A 202 -4.71 1.41 9.56
N VAL A 203 -4.51 2.42 8.74
CA VAL A 203 -5.35 3.62 8.68
C VAL A 203 -6.09 3.64 7.36
N VAL A 204 -7.42 3.75 7.41
CA VAL A 204 -8.27 3.87 6.22
C VAL A 204 -8.94 5.23 6.23
N LEU A 205 -8.80 5.96 5.12
CA LEU A 205 -9.33 7.31 4.92
C LEU A 205 -10.28 7.29 3.73
N TRP A 206 -11.54 7.69 3.91
CA TRP A 206 -12.52 7.76 2.82
C TRP A 206 -12.59 9.17 2.25
N LYS A 207 -12.56 9.22 0.91
CA LYS A 207 -12.88 10.44 0.17
C LYS A 207 -14.36 10.80 0.37
N LYS A 208 -14.63 12.08 0.57
CA LYS A 208 -16.00 12.63 0.59
C LYS A 208 -16.67 12.56 -0.77
#